data_bb4703b9ea6bd3223bf988f7be2212b9
#
_entry.id   bb4703b9ea6bd3223bf988f7be2212b9
#
_cell.length_a   1.000
_cell.length_b   1.000
_cell.length_c   1.000
_cell.angle_alpha   90.00
_cell.angle_beta   90.00
_cell.angle_gamma   90.00
#
_symmetry.space_group_name_H-M   'P 1'
#
loop_
_entity.id
_entity.type
_entity.pdbx_description
1 polymer ?
#
loop_
_entity_poly.entity_id
_entity_poly.type
_entity_poly.pdbx_seq_one_letter_code
_entity_poly.pdbx_strand_id
1 'polypeptide(L)'
;MKHRIDPKVDCVFKALLGAEHNRRLLIHFLNAMLGDELAAPIIEVTVLNPYNEREFRSDKLSIIDVKAQDQAQQLYQIEIQLLNLPDLPGRIVYGWANLYRAQLKKGDGYDLLKPAYSLWLLGEPLRPELTEAIHRFRLQDEQRRSLVSHGGIWLVELSKCTIDVVETEQDRWLKFFVEGEQLDAARLPNWMRTEEMQQAMSTLQAFSEQERAYHRYQARQDYLRQQKSIENHIRAIRAEAERERAEKQQAQVALERELAAKEQERAAKEAALAEKEAALAEIERLKTLLQHQNPKSDRTD
;
A
#
# COMPACT_ATOMS: atom_id res chain seq x y z
N MET A 1 11.44 -23.12 -23.16
CA MET A 1 11.98 -23.02 -21.78
C MET A 1 11.71 -24.33 -21.04
N LYS A 2 12.64 -24.79 -20.21
CA LYS A 2 12.42 -25.96 -19.33
C LYS A 2 11.42 -25.67 -18.21
N HIS A 3 11.46 -24.45 -17.69
CA HIS A 3 10.65 -23.98 -16.57
C HIS A 3 10.02 -22.63 -16.89
N ARG A 4 8.84 -22.36 -16.34
CA ARG A 4 8.22 -21.03 -16.38
C ARG A 4 8.93 -20.12 -15.41
N ILE A 5 9.26 -18.91 -15.83
CA ILE A 5 9.98 -17.92 -15.04
C ILE A 5 9.12 -16.66 -14.94
N ASP A 6 8.76 -16.30 -13.73
CA ASP A 6 8.01 -15.07 -13.45
C ASP A 6 8.98 -13.86 -13.47
N PRO A 7 8.81 -12.90 -14.40
CA PRO A 7 9.66 -11.71 -14.50
C PRO A 7 9.57 -10.79 -13.27
N LYS A 8 8.54 -10.96 -12.43
CA LYS A 8 8.35 -10.19 -11.22
C LYS A 8 9.22 -10.66 -10.04
N VAL A 9 9.79 -11.85 -10.10
CA VAL A 9 10.70 -12.31 -9.05
C VAL A 9 11.97 -11.44 -9.10
N ASP A 10 12.33 -10.88 -7.96
CA ASP A 10 13.35 -9.85 -7.82
C ASP A 10 14.69 -10.12 -8.49
N CYS A 11 15.21 -11.37 -8.40
CA CYS A 11 16.46 -11.75 -9.06
C CYS A 11 16.33 -11.75 -10.60
N VAL A 12 15.15 -12.06 -11.14
CA VAL A 12 14.86 -11.99 -12.59
C VAL A 12 14.69 -10.53 -13.01
N PHE A 13 13.92 -9.78 -12.24
CA PHE A 13 13.71 -8.35 -12.46
C PHE A 13 15.04 -7.58 -12.52
N LYS A 14 15.92 -7.82 -11.54
CA LYS A 14 17.24 -7.19 -11.51
C LYS A 14 18.13 -7.63 -12.67
N ALA A 15 18.04 -8.88 -13.11
CA ALA A 15 18.76 -9.33 -14.31
C ALA A 15 18.20 -8.68 -15.59
N LEU A 16 16.89 -8.48 -15.68
CA LEU A 16 16.25 -7.81 -16.81
C LEU A 16 16.68 -6.34 -16.94
N LEU A 17 16.60 -5.58 -15.85
CA LEU A 17 16.75 -4.13 -15.89
C LEU A 17 18.07 -3.62 -15.28
N GLY A 18 18.76 -4.41 -14.46
CA GLY A 18 20.00 -4.02 -13.78
C GLY A 18 21.27 -4.64 -14.34
N ALA A 19 21.19 -5.55 -15.32
CA ALA A 19 22.39 -6.12 -15.94
C ALA A 19 22.95 -5.21 -17.02
N GLU A 20 24.28 -5.02 -17.04
CA GLU A 20 24.97 -4.15 -18.01
C GLU A 20 24.67 -4.52 -19.47
N HIS A 21 24.60 -5.80 -19.79
CA HIS A 21 24.29 -6.26 -21.15
C HIS A 21 22.80 -6.02 -21.54
N ASN A 22 21.95 -5.74 -20.58
CA ASN A 22 20.52 -5.42 -20.75
C ASN A 22 20.24 -3.90 -20.66
N ARG A 23 21.27 -3.04 -20.72
CA ARG A 23 21.11 -1.58 -20.64
C ARG A 23 20.06 -1.02 -21.61
N ARG A 24 19.94 -1.60 -22.80
CA ARG A 24 18.88 -1.24 -23.77
C ARG A 24 17.48 -1.50 -23.23
N LEU A 25 17.27 -2.60 -22.52
CA LEU A 25 15.98 -2.89 -21.89
C LEU A 25 15.63 -1.84 -20.84
N LEU A 26 16.62 -1.42 -20.03
CA LEU A 26 16.42 -0.38 -19.03
C LEU A 26 16.04 0.96 -19.68
N ILE A 27 16.75 1.40 -20.73
CA ILE A 27 16.43 2.61 -21.47
C ILE A 27 15.00 2.56 -22.03
N HIS A 28 14.66 1.47 -22.69
CA HIS A 28 13.34 1.29 -23.27
C HIS A 28 12.23 1.28 -22.22
N PHE A 29 12.46 0.59 -21.09
CA PHE A 29 11.52 0.57 -19.95
C PHE A 29 11.32 1.97 -19.36
N LEU A 30 12.39 2.71 -19.09
CA LEU A 30 12.30 4.05 -18.53
C LEU A 30 11.57 5.02 -19.45
N ASN A 31 11.87 5.00 -20.76
CA ASN A 31 11.17 5.80 -21.75
C ASN A 31 9.67 5.41 -21.86
N ALA A 32 9.35 4.13 -21.77
CA ALA A 32 7.97 3.66 -21.80
C ALA A 32 7.18 4.11 -20.57
N MET A 33 7.79 4.09 -19.37
CA MET A 33 7.13 4.43 -18.12
C MET A 33 7.06 5.92 -17.81
N LEU A 34 8.04 6.70 -18.29
CA LEU A 34 8.25 8.10 -17.91
C LEU A 34 8.21 9.07 -19.11
N GLY A 35 7.99 8.60 -20.35
CA GLY A 35 8.12 9.40 -21.57
C GLY A 35 7.44 10.76 -21.51
N ASP A 36 6.22 10.81 -20.95
CA ASP A 36 5.44 12.05 -20.78
C ASP A 36 6.04 13.06 -19.77
N GLU A 37 6.96 12.59 -18.91
CA GLU A 37 7.57 13.41 -17.85
C GLU A 37 8.97 13.90 -18.21
N LEU A 38 9.57 13.29 -19.20
CA LEU A 38 10.95 13.57 -19.61
C LEU A 38 10.97 14.71 -20.62
N ALA A 39 11.88 15.66 -20.45
CA ALA A 39 12.09 16.75 -21.41
C ALA A 39 12.59 16.26 -22.78
N ALA A 40 13.28 15.13 -22.79
CA ALA A 40 13.75 14.43 -23.98
C ALA A 40 13.90 12.94 -23.69
N PRO A 41 13.83 12.06 -24.70
CA PRO A 41 14.04 10.63 -24.51
C PRO A 41 15.41 10.32 -23.90
N ILE A 42 15.44 9.30 -23.06
CA ILE A 42 16.66 8.71 -22.54
C ILE A 42 17.31 7.91 -23.66
N ILE A 43 18.56 8.22 -23.99
CA ILE A 43 19.34 7.53 -25.02
C ILE A 43 20.54 6.78 -24.44
N GLU A 44 20.95 7.16 -23.21
CA GLU A 44 22.05 6.53 -22.50
C GLU A 44 21.75 6.47 -21.00
N VAL A 45 22.13 5.36 -20.35
CA VAL A 45 22.10 5.21 -18.90
C VAL A 45 23.36 4.54 -18.39
N THR A 46 23.77 4.95 -17.19
CA THR A 46 24.77 4.25 -16.38
C THR A 46 24.03 3.54 -15.24
N VAL A 47 24.17 2.24 -15.12
CA VAL A 47 23.65 1.48 -13.98
C VAL A 47 24.57 1.69 -12.79
N LEU A 48 24.07 2.30 -11.71
CA LEU A 48 24.87 2.68 -10.54
C LEU A 48 25.12 1.51 -9.59
N ASN A 49 24.25 0.49 -9.62
CA ASN A 49 24.36 -0.74 -8.83
C ASN A 49 24.11 -1.97 -9.71
N PRO A 50 25.01 -2.29 -10.65
CA PRO A 50 24.79 -3.33 -11.65
C PRO A 50 24.58 -4.69 -11.00
N TYR A 51 23.74 -5.51 -11.64
CA TYR A 51 23.51 -6.89 -11.24
C TYR A 51 24.82 -7.71 -11.33
N ASN A 52 25.29 -8.22 -10.20
CA ASN A 52 26.45 -9.08 -10.14
C ASN A 52 26.04 -10.44 -9.55
N GLU A 53 26.14 -11.51 -10.35
CA GLU A 53 25.77 -12.86 -9.93
C GLU A 53 26.54 -13.39 -8.68
N ARG A 54 27.75 -12.87 -8.43
CA ARG A 54 28.60 -13.31 -7.31
C ARG A 54 28.20 -12.72 -5.97
N GLU A 55 27.65 -11.50 -5.95
CA GLU A 55 27.27 -10.77 -4.73
C GLU A 55 25.96 -11.28 -4.11
N PHE A 56 25.11 -11.91 -4.92
CA PHE A 56 23.83 -12.48 -4.49
C PHE A 56 23.93 -13.62 -3.46
N ARG A 57 25.14 -14.09 -3.13
CA ARG A 57 25.34 -15.21 -2.22
C ARG A 57 25.30 -14.86 -0.73
N SER A 58 25.48 -13.61 -0.35
CA SER A 58 25.69 -13.20 1.04
C SER A 58 24.56 -12.37 1.64
N ASP A 59 23.66 -11.80 0.85
CA ASP A 59 22.67 -10.85 1.37
C ASP A 59 21.33 -11.50 1.71
N LYS A 60 21.15 -11.64 3.02
CA LYS A 60 19.84 -11.73 3.63
C LYS A 60 19.08 -10.47 3.28
N LEU A 61 18.02 -10.58 2.43
CA LEU A 61 16.99 -9.53 2.27
C LEU A 61 17.46 -8.17 1.70
N SER A 62 18.45 -8.13 0.85
CA SER A 62 18.76 -6.91 0.12
C SER A 62 17.56 -6.53 -0.75
N ILE A 63 17.01 -5.35 -0.50
CA ILE A 63 16.04 -4.70 -1.38
C ILE A 63 16.72 -4.56 -2.74
N ILE A 64 16.20 -5.31 -3.72
CA ILE A 64 16.81 -5.36 -5.04
C ILE A 64 16.21 -4.24 -5.86
N ASP A 65 16.82 -3.07 -5.73
CA ASP A 65 16.55 -1.93 -6.58
C ASP A 65 17.51 -1.90 -7.78
N VAL A 66 17.10 -1.26 -8.86
CA VAL A 66 17.95 -0.84 -9.96
C VAL A 66 18.10 0.65 -9.88
N LYS A 67 19.35 1.14 -9.74
CA LYS A 67 19.67 2.57 -9.76
C LYS A 67 20.41 2.91 -11.03
N ALA A 68 19.98 3.98 -11.68
CA ALA A 68 20.56 4.43 -12.93
C ALA A 68 20.65 5.96 -12.99
N GLN A 69 21.52 6.43 -13.85
CA GLN A 69 21.67 7.85 -14.20
C GLN A 69 21.70 7.98 -15.71
N ASP A 70 20.94 8.95 -16.25
CA ASP A 70 20.92 9.21 -17.69
C ASP A 70 21.98 10.24 -18.14
N GLN A 71 22.00 10.55 -19.44
CA GLN A 71 22.86 11.54 -20.06
C GLN A 71 22.68 12.98 -19.52
N ALA A 72 21.49 13.29 -18.97
CA ALA A 72 21.16 14.57 -18.35
C ALA A 72 21.44 14.58 -16.82
N GLN A 73 22.08 13.52 -16.32
CA GLN A 73 22.40 13.30 -14.91
C GLN A 73 21.15 13.16 -14.01
N GLN A 74 19.98 12.89 -14.58
CA GLN A 74 18.79 12.56 -13.83
C GLN A 74 18.91 11.16 -13.22
N LEU A 75 18.37 10.97 -12.02
CA LEU A 75 18.50 9.72 -11.29
C LEU A 75 17.19 8.91 -11.32
N TYR A 76 17.36 7.62 -11.45
CA TYR A 76 16.26 6.65 -11.49
C TYR A 76 16.49 5.56 -10.46
N GLN A 77 15.44 5.20 -9.72
CA GLN A 77 15.38 4.02 -8.87
C GLN A 77 14.16 3.22 -9.31
N ILE A 78 14.34 1.95 -9.61
CA ILE A 78 13.26 1.05 -10.00
C ILE A 78 13.25 -0.11 -9.01
N GLU A 79 12.12 -0.34 -8.38
CA GLU A 79 11.92 -1.42 -7.43
C GLU A 79 10.71 -2.27 -7.80
N ILE A 80 10.79 -3.56 -7.49
CA ILE A 80 9.64 -4.45 -7.55
C ILE A 80 9.36 -5.03 -6.15
N GLN A 81 8.11 -4.92 -5.72
CA GLN A 81 7.67 -5.39 -4.40
C GLN A 81 6.39 -6.22 -4.56
N LEU A 82 6.49 -7.54 -4.38
CA LEU A 82 5.36 -8.43 -4.60
C LEU A 82 4.39 -8.50 -3.42
N LEU A 83 4.86 -8.21 -2.21
CA LEU A 83 4.07 -8.23 -0.98
C LEU A 83 4.10 -6.85 -0.33
N ASN A 84 2.94 -6.30 0.02
CA ASN A 84 2.85 -5.00 0.67
C ASN A 84 2.98 -5.15 2.19
N LEU A 85 4.12 -4.74 2.72
CA LEU A 85 4.33 -4.61 4.17
C LEU A 85 3.72 -3.28 4.67
N PRO A 86 3.28 -3.21 5.93
CA PRO A 86 2.63 -2.01 6.50
C PRO A 86 3.48 -0.74 6.44
N ASP A 87 4.81 -0.86 6.44
CA ASP A 87 5.78 0.22 6.39
C ASP A 87 6.17 0.63 4.95
N LEU A 88 5.61 -0.05 3.94
CA LEU A 88 5.96 0.19 2.53
C LEU A 88 5.79 1.65 2.10
N PRO A 89 4.70 2.39 2.45
CA PRO A 89 4.59 3.80 2.07
C PRO A 89 5.74 4.67 2.59
N GLY A 90 6.15 4.45 3.84
CA GLY A 90 7.30 5.15 4.44
C GLY A 90 8.61 4.81 3.72
N ARG A 91 8.83 3.54 3.37
CA ARG A 91 10.00 3.09 2.63
C ARG A 91 10.09 3.71 1.22
N ILE A 92 8.97 3.80 0.53
CA ILE A 92 8.87 4.42 -0.80
C ILE A 92 9.35 5.88 -0.73
N VAL A 93 8.79 6.67 0.18
CA VAL A 93 9.16 8.08 0.36
C VAL A 93 10.62 8.21 0.80
N TYR A 94 11.05 7.40 1.76
CA TYR A 94 12.43 7.40 2.27
C TYR A 94 13.44 7.04 1.18
N GLY A 95 13.14 6.06 0.32
CA GLY A 95 13.98 5.65 -0.81
C GLY A 95 14.17 6.78 -1.81
N TRP A 96 13.08 7.43 -2.22
CA TRP A 96 13.13 8.60 -3.11
C TRP A 96 13.90 9.77 -2.50
N ALA A 97 13.64 10.09 -1.22
CA ALA A 97 14.35 11.17 -0.52
C ALA A 97 15.87 10.90 -0.44
N ASN A 98 16.25 9.63 -0.18
CA ASN A 98 17.66 9.23 -0.19
C ASN A 98 18.30 9.34 -1.56
N LEU A 99 17.61 8.91 -2.63
CA LEU A 99 18.08 9.05 -4.01
C LEU A 99 18.34 10.52 -4.34
N TYR A 100 17.39 11.40 -3.98
CA TYR A 100 17.50 12.84 -4.22
C TYR A 100 18.62 13.47 -3.41
N ARG A 101 18.71 13.19 -2.10
CA ARG A 101 19.74 13.71 -1.20
C ARG A 101 21.16 13.27 -1.58
N ALA A 102 21.32 12.05 -2.07
CA ALA A 102 22.63 11.46 -2.35
C ALA A 102 23.41 12.16 -3.50
N GLN A 103 22.77 13.07 -4.21
CA GLN A 103 23.40 13.82 -5.30
C GLN A 103 24.45 14.83 -4.81
N LEU A 104 24.27 15.38 -3.61
CA LEU A 104 25.13 16.43 -3.08
C LEU A 104 26.12 15.89 -2.05
N LYS A 105 27.36 16.37 -2.16
CA LYS A 105 28.41 16.21 -1.16
C LYS A 105 28.45 17.44 -0.23
N LYS A 106 29.22 17.33 0.82
CA LYS A 106 29.43 18.48 1.75
C LYS A 106 30.09 19.64 0.99
N GLY A 107 29.39 20.78 0.93
CA GLY A 107 29.86 22.01 0.29
C GLY A 107 29.29 22.24 -1.11
N ASP A 108 28.59 21.28 -1.70
CA ASP A 108 27.95 21.47 -3.00
C ASP A 108 26.74 22.41 -2.91
N GLY A 109 26.49 23.16 -3.98
CA GLY A 109 25.32 24.03 -4.11
C GLY A 109 24.06 23.24 -4.49
N TYR A 110 22.89 23.74 -4.07
CA TYR A 110 21.58 23.10 -4.40
C TYR A 110 21.20 23.22 -5.88
N ASP A 111 21.84 24.09 -6.64
CA ASP A 111 21.71 24.26 -8.11
C ASP A 111 22.22 23.05 -8.90
N LEU A 112 23.04 22.20 -8.27
CA LEU A 112 23.51 20.94 -8.85
C LEU A 112 22.49 19.82 -8.82
N LEU A 113 21.42 19.97 -8.04
CA LEU A 113 20.37 18.94 -7.94
C LEU A 113 19.67 18.73 -9.28
N LYS A 114 19.51 17.46 -9.65
CA LYS A 114 18.80 16.99 -10.85
C LYS A 114 17.52 16.24 -10.45
N PRO A 115 16.57 16.10 -11.37
CA PRO A 115 15.40 15.28 -11.16
C PRO A 115 15.74 13.85 -10.69
N ALA A 116 14.94 13.33 -9.78
CA ALA A 116 15.02 11.95 -9.28
C ALA A 116 13.66 11.28 -9.38
N TYR A 117 13.62 10.14 -10.05
CA TYR A 117 12.42 9.35 -10.31
C TYR A 117 12.51 8.02 -9.59
N SER A 118 11.50 7.69 -8.78
CA SER A 118 11.41 6.42 -8.07
C SER A 118 10.19 5.65 -8.57
N LEU A 119 10.41 4.55 -9.29
CA LEU A 119 9.38 3.69 -9.87
C LEU A 119 9.24 2.43 -9.02
N TRP A 120 8.02 2.15 -8.58
CA TRP A 120 7.69 0.97 -7.78
C TRP A 120 6.66 0.13 -8.50
N LEU A 121 7.03 -1.09 -8.88
CA LEU A 121 6.12 -2.09 -9.41
C LEU A 121 5.62 -2.95 -8.24
N LEU A 122 4.33 -2.89 -7.97
CA LEU A 122 3.71 -3.55 -6.83
C LEU A 122 2.88 -4.75 -7.29
N GLY A 123 3.11 -5.90 -6.67
CA GLY A 123 2.32 -7.12 -6.93
C GLY A 123 0.92 -7.06 -6.34
N GLU A 124 0.75 -6.37 -5.21
CA GLU A 124 -0.53 -6.16 -4.53
C GLU A 124 -0.90 -4.67 -4.53
N PRO A 125 -2.20 -4.31 -4.48
CA PRO A 125 -2.61 -2.91 -4.44
C PRO A 125 -2.19 -2.25 -3.14
N LEU A 126 -1.53 -1.09 -3.22
CA LEU A 126 -1.27 -0.21 -2.08
C LEU A 126 -2.44 0.74 -1.82
N ARG A 127 -3.19 1.08 -2.89
CA ARG A 127 -4.37 1.95 -2.89
C ARG A 127 -5.59 1.18 -3.41
N PRO A 128 -6.09 0.19 -2.63
CA PRO A 128 -7.19 -0.67 -3.09
C PRO A 128 -8.50 0.09 -3.37
N GLU A 129 -8.66 1.27 -2.77
CA GLU A 129 -9.80 2.17 -2.97
C GLU A 129 -9.79 2.91 -4.32
N LEU A 130 -8.65 2.95 -5.02
CA LEU A 130 -8.52 3.58 -6.35
C LEU A 130 -8.58 2.50 -7.44
N THR A 131 -9.14 2.86 -8.58
CA THR A 131 -9.27 1.93 -9.74
C THR A 131 -8.05 1.97 -10.65
N GLU A 132 -7.35 3.10 -10.69
CA GLU A 132 -6.18 3.30 -11.52
C GLU A 132 -5.03 2.39 -11.11
N ALA A 133 -4.30 1.86 -12.09
CA ALA A 133 -3.13 1.01 -11.86
C ALA A 133 -1.84 1.83 -11.67
N ILE A 134 -1.79 3.07 -12.15
CA ILE A 134 -0.60 3.92 -12.12
C ILE A 134 -0.89 5.21 -11.37
N HIS A 135 -0.10 5.47 -10.32
CA HIS A 135 -0.19 6.68 -9.51
C HIS A 135 1.12 7.45 -9.59
N ARG A 136 1.03 8.76 -9.82
CA ARG A 136 2.18 9.67 -9.98
C ARG A 136 2.16 10.73 -8.89
N PHE A 137 3.08 10.65 -7.94
CA PHE A 137 3.21 11.60 -6.82
C PHE A 137 4.32 12.60 -7.09
N ARG A 138 4.00 13.90 -6.95
CA ARG A 138 4.91 15.03 -7.17
C ARG A 138 4.80 16.02 -6.02
N LEU A 139 5.81 16.87 -5.85
CA LEU A 139 5.78 17.98 -4.88
C LEU A 139 4.98 19.16 -5.46
N GLN A 140 3.74 19.26 -5.05
CA GLN A 140 2.78 20.26 -5.51
C GLN A 140 1.99 20.85 -4.34
N ASP A 141 1.49 22.09 -4.49
CA ASP A 141 0.53 22.68 -3.57
C ASP A 141 -0.91 22.19 -3.85
N GLU A 142 -1.88 22.69 -3.07
CA GLU A 142 -3.31 22.33 -3.18
C GLU A 142 -3.91 22.73 -4.54
N GLN A 143 -3.30 23.67 -5.27
CA GLN A 143 -3.70 24.09 -6.61
C GLN A 143 -2.94 23.35 -7.71
N ARG A 144 -2.20 22.28 -7.37
CA ARG A 144 -1.36 21.47 -8.29
C ARG A 144 -0.21 22.25 -8.95
N ARG A 145 0.26 23.34 -8.33
CA ARG A 145 1.45 24.06 -8.78
C ARG A 145 2.70 23.38 -8.21
N SER A 146 3.63 23.03 -9.09
CA SER A 146 4.85 22.35 -8.67
C SER A 146 5.78 23.30 -7.90
N LEU A 147 6.30 22.86 -6.75
CA LEU A 147 7.37 23.56 -6.05
C LEU A 147 8.66 23.53 -6.87
N VAL A 148 8.96 22.36 -7.46
CA VAL A 148 10.11 22.10 -8.32
C VAL A 148 9.78 20.93 -9.24
N SER A 149 10.25 20.96 -10.49
CA SER A 149 10.06 19.87 -11.45
C SER A 149 11.21 18.86 -11.38
N HIS A 150 11.45 18.29 -10.20
CA HIS A 150 12.56 17.38 -9.95
C HIS A 150 12.12 15.92 -9.81
N GLY A 151 11.15 15.49 -10.64
CA GLY A 151 10.68 14.11 -10.65
C GLY A 151 9.64 13.81 -9.55
N GLY A 152 9.70 12.61 -8.99
CA GLY A 152 8.74 12.15 -7.99
C GLY A 152 8.71 10.63 -7.85
N ILE A 153 7.55 10.12 -7.41
CA ILE A 153 7.33 8.69 -7.15
C ILE A 153 6.23 8.18 -8.06
N TRP A 154 6.47 7.08 -8.77
CA TRP A 154 5.52 6.35 -9.60
C TRP A 154 5.23 5.01 -8.95
N LEU A 155 3.96 4.75 -8.65
CA LEU A 155 3.49 3.44 -8.20
C LEU A 155 2.75 2.79 -9.36
N VAL A 156 3.09 1.55 -9.66
CA VAL A 156 2.45 0.71 -10.65
C VAL A 156 1.92 -0.53 -9.97
N GLU A 157 0.61 -0.63 -9.81
CA GLU A 157 -0.07 -1.73 -9.15
C GLU A 157 -0.42 -2.81 -10.18
N LEU A 158 0.51 -3.75 -10.40
CA LEU A 158 0.44 -4.75 -11.47
C LEU A 158 -0.83 -5.61 -11.43
N SER A 159 -1.36 -5.88 -10.25
CA SER A 159 -2.60 -6.65 -10.09
C SER A 159 -3.86 -5.95 -10.63
N LYS A 160 -3.79 -4.62 -10.85
CA LYS A 160 -4.86 -3.83 -11.46
C LYS A 160 -4.69 -3.67 -12.98
N CYS A 161 -3.53 -4.05 -13.52
CA CYS A 161 -3.25 -3.91 -14.95
C CYS A 161 -4.02 -4.98 -15.73
N THR A 162 -5.04 -4.57 -16.47
CA THR A 162 -5.76 -5.41 -17.43
C THR A 162 -5.52 -4.85 -18.82
N ILE A 163 -4.72 -5.55 -19.64
CA ILE A 163 -4.28 -5.06 -20.95
C ILE A 163 -4.68 -6.09 -22.01
N ASP A 164 -5.82 -5.85 -22.65
CA ASP A 164 -6.31 -6.70 -23.73
C ASP A 164 -5.53 -6.43 -25.03
N VAL A 165 -5.37 -5.16 -25.38
CA VAL A 165 -4.65 -4.69 -26.57
C VAL A 165 -3.45 -3.86 -26.14
N VAL A 166 -2.30 -4.13 -26.75
CA VAL A 166 -1.06 -3.35 -26.53
C VAL A 166 -1.03 -2.22 -27.54
N GLU A 167 -1.26 -1.01 -27.09
CA GLU A 167 -1.24 0.21 -27.91
C GLU A 167 0.07 1.00 -27.73
N THR A 168 0.63 0.98 -26.53
CA THR A 168 1.83 1.72 -26.16
C THR A 168 2.96 0.80 -25.69
N GLU A 169 4.18 1.33 -25.63
CA GLU A 169 5.30 0.60 -25.03
C GLU A 169 5.14 0.42 -23.51
N GLN A 170 4.40 1.32 -22.84
CA GLN A 170 4.02 1.16 -21.45
C GLN A 170 3.10 -0.07 -21.28
N ASP A 171 2.06 -0.22 -22.11
CA ASP A 171 1.18 -1.41 -22.10
C ASP A 171 1.98 -2.70 -22.33
N ARG A 172 2.95 -2.64 -23.24
CA ARG A 172 3.82 -3.78 -23.58
C ARG A 172 4.60 -4.27 -22.37
N TRP A 173 5.26 -3.36 -21.64
CA TRP A 173 5.99 -3.69 -20.42
C TRP A 173 5.09 -4.18 -19.30
N LEU A 174 3.96 -3.51 -19.07
CA LEU A 174 2.99 -3.92 -18.06
C LEU A 174 2.45 -5.31 -18.34
N LYS A 175 2.05 -5.58 -19.59
CA LYS A 175 1.60 -6.91 -20.03
C LYS A 175 2.69 -7.97 -19.87
N PHE A 176 3.94 -7.62 -20.18
CA PHE A 176 5.07 -8.52 -19.98
C PHE A 176 5.26 -8.89 -18.50
N PHE A 177 5.17 -7.93 -17.58
CA PHE A 177 5.25 -8.25 -16.15
C PHE A 177 4.05 -9.05 -15.64
N VAL A 178 2.86 -8.81 -16.16
CA VAL A 178 1.64 -9.53 -15.74
C VAL A 178 1.59 -10.95 -16.28
N GLU A 179 1.86 -11.13 -17.59
CA GLU A 179 1.65 -12.39 -18.30
C GLU A 179 2.95 -13.15 -18.62
N GLY A 180 4.12 -12.56 -18.38
CA GLY A 180 5.42 -13.08 -18.84
C GLY A 180 5.73 -14.51 -18.36
N GLU A 181 5.29 -14.89 -17.18
CA GLU A 181 5.44 -16.27 -16.67
C GLU A 181 4.72 -17.31 -17.55
N GLN A 182 3.63 -16.91 -18.20
CA GLN A 182 2.78 -17.81 -18.99
C GLN A 182 3.20 -17.90 -20.44
N LEU A 183 4.14 -17.05 -20.90
CA LEU A 183 4.57 -17.00 -22.28
C LEU A 183 5.30 -18.29 -22.71
N ASP A 184 4.92 -18.79 -23.87
CA ASP A 184 5.64 -19.88 -24.54
C ASP A 184 6.67 -19.28 -25.51
N ALA A 185 7.95 -19.52 -25.25
CA ALA A 185 9.04 -19.04 -26.10
C ALA A 185 8.97 -19.57 -27.56
N ALA A 186 8.30 -20.70 -27.79
CA ALA A 186 8.10 -21.26 -29.13
C ALA A 186 6.93 -20.59 -29.88
N ARG A 187 6.04 -19.88 -29.17
CA ARG A 187 4.81 -19.28 -29.72
C ARG A 187 4.53 -17.92 -29.14
N LEU A 188 5.47 -17.00 -29.32
CA LEU A 188 5.33 -15.64 -28.81
C LEU A 188 4.23 -14.87 -29.56
N PRO A 189 3.34 -14.17 -28.85
CA PRO A 189 2.34 -13.31 -29.42
C PRO A 189 2.96 -12.11 -30.17
N ASN A 190 2.19 -11.48 -31.06
CA ASN A 190 2.70 -10.39 -31.90
C ASN A 190 3.31 -9.21 -31.11
N TRP A 191 2.74 -8.90 -29.96
CA TRP A 191 3.24 -7.81 -29.11
C TRP A 191 4.63 -8.10 -28.49
N MET A 192 5.10 -9.35 -28.51
CA MET A 192 6.44 -9.77 -28.07
C MET A 192 7.50 -9.76 -29.19
N ARG A 193 7.18 -9.31 -30.40
CA ARG A 193 8.08 -9.40 -31.55
C ARG A 193 9.06 -8.24 -31.69
N THR A 194 9.06 -7.26 -30.78
CA THR A 194 10.11 -6.20 -30.76
C THR A 194 11.45 -6.76 -30.30
N GLU A 195 12.54 -6.09 -30.65
CA GLU A 195 13.89 -6.51 -30.22
C GLU A 195 14.02 -6.57 -28.71
N GLU A 196 13.47 -5.57 -28.02
CA GLU A 196 13.51 -5.47 -26.56
C GLU A 196 12.72 -6.61 -25.89
N MET A 197 11.55 -6.94 -26.38
CA MET A 197 10.77 -8.05 -25.83
C MET A 197 11.41 -9.40 -26.11
N GLN A 198 12.06 -9.58 -27.25
CA GLN A 198 12.86 -10.77 -27.55
C GLN A 198 14.07 -10.88 -26.63
N GLN A 199 14.77 -9.76 -26.35
CA GLN A 199 15.86 -9.72 -25.41
C GLN A 199 15.38 -10.01 -23.97
N ALA A 200 14.24 -9.45 -23.57
CA ALA A 200 13.62 -9.75 -22.28
C ALA A 200 13.28 -11.25 -22.15
N MET A 201 12.70 -11.83 -23.20
CA MET A 201 12.41 -13.25 -23.26
C MET A 201 13.67 -14.12 -23.19
N SER A 202 14.75 -13.73 -23.85
CA SER A 202 16.04 -14.43 -23.78
C SER A 202 16.60 -14.43 -22.35
N THR A 203 16.40 -13.35 -21.59
CA THR A 203 16.78 -13.31 -20.18
C THR A 203 15.99 -14.31 -19.36
N LEU A 204 14.66 -14.43 -19.57
CA LEU A 204 13.85 -15.47 -18.90
C LEU A 204 14.31 -16.88 -19.28
N GLN A 205 14.64 -17.11 -20.55
CA GLN A 205 15.16 -18.41 -21.01
C GLN A 205 16.49 -18.76 -20.31
N ALA A 206 17.40 -17.81 -20.16
CA ALA A 206 18.64 -18.03 -19.44
C ALA A 206 18.43 -18.49 -17.99
N PHE A 207 17.45 -17.88 -17.28
CA PHE A 207 17.06 -18.36 -15.95
C PHE A 207 16.46 -19.75 -15.96
N SER A 208 15.67 -20.10 -16.98
CA SER A 208 15.03 -21.40 -17.12
C SER A 208 16.02 -22.53 -17.44
N GLU A 209 17.12 -22.23 -18.14
CA GLU A 209 18.05 -23.23 -18.70
C GLU A 209 19.31 -23.39 -17.84
N GLN A 210 19.76 -22.32 -17.19
CA GLN A 210 20.93 -22.33 -16.30
C GLN A 210 20.55 -22.87 -14.90
N GLU A 211 21.02 -24.04 -14.53
CA GLU A 211 20.69 -24.71 -13.27
C GLU A 211 20.91 -23.82 -12.04
N ARG A 212 22.04 -23.08 -11.99
CA ARG A 212 22.33 -22.17 -10.87
C ARG A 212 21.37 -20.98 -10.80
N ALA A 213 20.96 -20.42 -11.93
CA ALA A 213 20.00 -19.32 -11.99
C ALA A 213 18.61 -19.82 -11.58
N TYR A 214 18.22 -21.00 -12.04
CA TYR A 214 16.93 -21.60 -11.67
C TYR A 214 16.86 -21.95 -10.18
N HIS A 215 17.92 -22.49 -9.58
CA HIS A 215 17.95 -22.75 -8.13
C HIS A 215 17.82 -21.44 -7.31
N ARG A 216 18.45 -20.37 -7.74
CA ARG A 216 18.26 -19.03 -7.09
C ARG A 216 16.81 -18.56 -7.19
N TYR A 217 16.24 -18.67 -8.36
CA TYR A 217 14.83 -18.34 -8.61
C TYR A 217 13.89 -19.14 -7.70
N GLN A 218 14.09 -20.47 -7.58
CA GLN A 218 13.31 -21.32 -6.68
C GLN A 218 13.45 -20.91 -5.22
N ALA A 219 14.67 -20.71 -4.74
CA ALA A 219 14.91 -20.27 -3.37
C ALA A 219 14.20 -18.92 -3.06
N ARG A 220 14.16 -18.03 -4.04
CA ARG A 220 13.48 -16.75 -3.90
C ARG A 220 11.95 -16.89 -3.92
N GLN A 221 11.41 -17.75 -4.76
CA GLN A 221 9.98 -18.08 -4.74
C GLN A 221 9.56 -18.71 -3.41
N ASP A 222 10.33 -19.61 -2.88
CA ASP A 222 10.05 -20.26 -1.58
C ASP A 222 10.08 -19.24 -0.44
N TYR A 223 11.06 -18.32 -0.44
CA TYR A 223 11.09 -17.21 0.49
C TYR A 223 9.81 -16.34 0.40
N LEU A 224 9.39 -15.95 -0.80
CA LEU A 224 8.17 -15.15 -1.00
C LEU A 224 6.91 -15.89 -0.51
N ARG A 225 6.81 -17.21 -0.73
CA ARG A 225 5.73 -18.05 -0.20
C ARG A 225 5.70 -18.05 1.33
N GLN A 226 6.87 -18.19 1.97
CA GLN A 226 6.99 -18.14 3.43
C GLN A 226 6.58 -16.76 3.98
N GLN A 227 7.05 -15.67 3.36
CA GLN A 227 6.66 -14.31 3.77
C GLN A 227 5.15 -14.10 3.65
N LYS A 228 4.55 -14.53 2.54
CA LYS A 228 3.10 -14.44 2.35
C LYS A 228 2.32 -15.23 3.40
N SER A 229 2.80 -16.41 3.79
CA SER A 229 2.20 -17.22 4.85
C SER A 229 2.26 -16.51 6.21
N ILE A 230 3.40 -15.92 6.56
CA ILE A 230 3.59 -15.14 7.78
C ILE A 230 2.66 -13.92 7.79
N GLU A 231 2.60 -13.19 6.69
CA GLU A 231 1.75 -12.01 6.57
C GLU A 231 0.26 -12.36 6.71
N ASN A 232 -0.20 -13.42 6.06
CA ASN A 232 -1.58 -13.90 6.19
C ASN A 232 -1.90 -14.27 7.64
N HIS A 233 -0.97 -14.90 8.35
CA HIS A 233 -1.13 -15.24 9.77
C HIS A 233 -1.23 -13.99 10.64
N ILE A 234 -0.35 -13.00 10.44
CA ILE A 234 -0.40 -11.72 11.15
C ILE A 234 -1.71 -10.98 10.87
N ARG A 235 -2.17 -10.98 9.61
CA ARG A 235 -3.44 -10.35 9.20
C ARG A 235 -4.64 -11.02 9.89
N ALA A 236 -4.63 -12.35 10.01
CA ALA A 236 -5.67 -13.11 10.72
C ALA A 236 -5.71 -12.75 12.21
N ILE A 237 -4.56 -12.73 12.89
CA ILE A 237 -4.44 -12.34 14.31
C ILE A 237 -4.95 -10.90 14.55
N ARG A 238 -4.59 -9.96 13.66
CA ARG A 238 -5.08 -8.56 13.77
C ARG A 238 -6.59 -8.47 13.61
N ALA A 239 -7.14 -9.17 12.62
CA ALA A 239 -8.59 -9.19 12.40
C ALA A 239 -9.35 -9.78 13.59
N GLU A 240 -8.82 -10.82 14.22
CA GLU A 240 -9.38 -11.41 15.44
C GLU A 240 -9.33 -10.42 16.62
N ALA A 241 -8.18 -9.77 16.84
CA ALA A 241 -8.03 -8.76 17.89
C ALA A 241 -8.95 -7.53 17.68
N GLU A 242 -9.19 -7.13 16.45
CA GLU A 242 -10.16 -6.06 16.13
C GLU A 242 -11.60 -6.48 16.41
N ARG A 243 -11.97 -7.70 16.07
CA ARG A 243 -13.30 -8.26 16.41
C ARG A 243 -13.52 -8.29 17.92
N GLU A 244 -12.55 -8.82 18.67
CA GLU A 244 -12.65 -8.83 20.14
C GLU A 244 -12.78 -7.43 20.74
N ARG A 245 -12.05 -6.44 20.21
CA ARG A 245 -12.17 -5.05 20.66
C ARG A 245 -13.54 -4.47 20.36
N ALA A 246 -14.08 -4.72 19.17
CA ALA A 246 -15.42 -4.28 18.79
C ALA A 246 -16.50 -4.92 19.67
N GLU A 247 -16.41 -6.21 19.96
CA GLU A 247 -17.33 -6.93 20.86
C GLU A 247 -17.28 -6.38 22.29
N LYS A 248 -16.06 -6.15 22.84
CA LYS A 248 -15.89 -5.55 24.17
C LYS A 248 -16.49 -4.13 24.23
N GLN A 249 -16.28 -3.33 23.19
CA GLN A 249 -16.85 -1.98 23.12
C GLN A 249 -18.39 -2.02 23.05
N GLN A 250 -18.96 -2.92 22.26
CA GLN A 250 -20.41 -3.10 22.18
C GLN A 250 -20.98 -3.55 23.52
N ALA A 251 -20.34 -4.50 24.20
CA ALA A 251 -20.75 -4.96 25.53
C ALA A 251 -20.69 -3.83 26.56
N GLN A 252 -19.66 -2.99 26.53
CA GLN A 252 -19.54 -1.84 27.41
C GLN A 252 -20.66 -0.81 27.19
N VAL A 253 -20.97 -0.46 25.93
CA VAL A 253 -22.06 0.44 25.60
C VAL A 253 -23.42 -0.14 26.01
N ALA A 254 -23.64 -1.46 25.88
CA ALA A 254 -24.84 -2.12 26.32
C ALA A 254 -24.98 -2.05 27.85
N LEU A 255 -23.91 -2.28 28.59
CA LEU A 255 -23.90 -2.18 30.06
C LEU A 255 -24.19 -0.76 30.53
N GLU A 256 -23.61 0.25 29.92
CA GLU A 256 -23.85 1.68 30.23
C GLU A 256 -25.32 2.05 30.00
N ARG A 257 -25.94 1.56 28.93
CA ARG A 257 -27.37 1.77 28.64
C ARG A 257 -28.26 1.10 29.70
N GLU A 258 -27.91 -0.11 30.12
CA GLU A 258 -28.68 -0.84 31.17
C GLU A 258 -28.58 -0.11 32.50
N LEU A 259 -27.38 0.38 32.88
CA LEU A 259 -27.21 1.13 34.12
C LEU A 259 -27.99 2.46 34.06
N ALA A 260 -27.96 3.21 32.97
CA ALA A 260 -28.75 4.42 32.80
C ALA A 260 -30.26 4.17 32.87
N ALA A 261 -30.75 3.07 32.27
CA ALA A 261 -32.14 2.67 32.35
C ALA A 261 -32.57 2.33 33.80
N LYS A 262 -31.74 1.60 34.57
CA LYS A 262 -31.96 1.32 35.97
C LYS A 262 -32.00 2.57 36.86
N GLU A 263 -31.12 3.53 36.59
CA GLU A 263 -31.10 4.81 37.31
C GLU A 263 -32.37 5.62 37.03
N GLN A 264 -32.81 5.68 35.76
CA GLN A 264 -34.09 6.34 35.42
C GLN A 264 -35.30 5.67 36.08
N GLU A 265 -35.34 4.33 36.15
CA GLU A 265 -36.40 3.59 36.82
C GLU A 265 -36.43 3.88 38.33
N ARG A 266 -35.25 3.96 38.96
CA ARG A 266 -35.12 4.34 40.39
C ARG A 266 -35.61 5.76 40.62
N ALA A 267 -35.16 6.71 39.83
CA ALA A 267 -35.59 8.11 39.96
C ALA A 267 -37.13 8.24 39.75
N ALA A 268 -37.69 7.53 38.79
CA ALA A 268 -39.13 7.51 38.59
C ALA A 268 -39.91 6.91 39.78
N LYS A 269 -39.41 5.83 40.40
CA LYS A 269 -39.99 5.24 41.60
C LYS A 269 -39.93 6.16 42.81
N GLU A 270 -38.82 6.85 43.03
CA GLU A 270 -38.63 7.84 44.07
C GLU A 270 -39.56 9.04 43.89
N ALA A 271 -39.69 9.55 42.67
CA ALA A 271 -40.64 10.62 42.37
C ALA A 271 -42.09 10.23 42.60
N ALA A 272 -42.51 9.04 42.18
CA ALA A 272 -43.86 8.51 42.43
C ALA A 272 -44.15 8.30 43.92
N LEU A 273 -43.16 7.87 44.70
CA LEU A 273 -43.28 7.72 46.17
C LEU A 273 -43.45 9.10 46.83
N ALA A 274 -42.63 10.09 46.47
CA ALA A 274 -42.73 11.44 46.99
C ALA A 274 -44.10 12.10 46.66
N GLU A 275 -44.61 11.89 45.44
CA GLU A 275 -45.93 12.38 45.03
C GLU A 275 -47.06 11.73 45.87
N LYS A 276 -46.97 10.42 46.12
CA LYS A 276 -47.89 9.69 46.96
C LYS A 276 -47.87 10.21 48.41
N GLU A 277 -46.71 10.43 48.98
CA GLU A 277 -46.54 10.99 50.32
C GLU A 277 -47.13 12.41 50.45
N ALA A 278 -46.89 13.26 49.46
CA ALA A 278 -47.44 14.60 49.38
C ALA A 278 -48.99 14.57 49.29
N ALA A 279 -49.54 13.68 48.48
CA ALA A 279 -51.01 13.51 48.39
C ALA A 279 -51.64 12.99 49.70
N LEU A 280 -50.96 12.07 50.40
CA LEU A 280 -51.43 11.60 51.74
C LEU A 280 -51.41 12.73 52.78
N ALA A 281 -50.36 13.53 52.80
CA ALA A 281 -50.22 14.70 53.71
C ALA A 281 -51.34 15.72 53.45
N GLU A 282 -51.67 15.99 52.15
CA GLU A 282 -52.78 16.90 51.82
C GLU A 282 -54.15 16.36 52.23
N ILE A 283 -54.39 15.06 52.06
CA ILE A 283 -55.62 14.40 52.54
C ILE A 283 -55.74 14.55 54.06
N GLU A 284 -54.65 14.36 54.80
CA GLU A 284 -54.70 14.47 56.27
C GLU A 284 -54.95 15.93 56.70
N ARG A 285 -54.35 16.90 56.03
CA ARG A 285 -54.63 18.31 56.19
C ARG A 285 -56.07 18.71 55.95
N LEU A 286 -56.66 18.21 54.85
CA LEU A 286 -58.06 18.43 54.51
C LEU A 286 -59.03 17.79 55.55
N LYS A 287 -58.75 16.60 56.07
CA LYS A 287 -59.50 15.95 57.14
C LYS A 287 -59.50 16.76 58.42
N THR A 288 -58.36 17.31 58.82
CA THR A 288 -58.20 18.17 60.00
C THR A 288 -59.03 19.45 59.89
N LEU A 289 -58.96 20.08 58.64
CA LEU A 289 -59.81 21.28 58.34
C LEU A 289 -61.31 20.96 58.42
N LEU A 290 -61.79 19.82 57.93
CA LEU A 290 -63.19 19.38 58.02
C LEU A 290 -63.62 19.14 59.43
N GLN A 291 -62.78 18.58 60.27
CA GLN A 291 -63.09 18.37 61.74
C GLN A 291 -63.24 19.69 62.48
N HIS A 292 -62.46 20.71 62.10
CA HIS A 292 -62.57 22.06 62.72
C HIS A 292 -63.83 22.85 62.19
N GLN A 293 -64.31 22.57 61.04
CA GLN A 293 -65.57 23.19 60.52
C GLN A 293 -66.86 22.62 60.95
N ASN A 294 -66.86 21.45 61.67
CA ASN A 294 -68.06 20.84 62.18
C ASN A 294 -68.02 20.66 63.74
N PRO A 295 -68.07 21.72 64.51
CA PRO A 295 -68.24 21.57 65.98
C PRO A 295 -69.64 20.95 66.26
N LYS A 296 -69.59 19.76 66.84
CA LYS A 296 -70.81 19.09 67.37
C LYS A 296 -71.61 20.09 68.12
N SER A 297 -72.88 20.33 67.71
CA SER A 297 -73.89 20.92 68.53
C SER A 297 -74.32 19.86 69.60
N ASP A 298 -73.61 19.89 70.70
CA ASP A 298 -74.20 19.33 71.92
C ASP A 298 -75.30 20.30 72.41
N ARG A 299 -76.52 19.97 72.17
CA ARG A 299 -77.58 20.46 72.98
C ARG A 299 -78.35 19.24 73.54
N THR A 300 -78.08 19.07 74.75
CA THR A 300 -78.94 18.46 75.73
C THR A 300 -80.41 18.92 75.57
N ASP A 301 -81.32 17.98 75.55
CA ASP A 301 -82.43 17.90 76.53
C ASP A 301 -82.83 16.44 76.72
#